data_b8140b117e38da20c1e61e6546d01768
#
_entry.id   b8140b117e38da20c1e61e6546d01768
#
_cell.length_a   1.000
_cell.length_b   1.000
_cell.length_c   1.000
_cell.angle_alpha   90.00
_cell.angle_beta   90.00
_cell.angle_gamma   90.00
#
_symmetry.space_group_name_H-M   'P 1'
#
loop_
_entity.id
_entity.type
_entity.pdbx_description
1 polymer ?
#
loop_
_entity_poly.entity_id
_entity_poly.type
_entity_poly.pdbx_seq_one_letter_code
_entity_poly.pdbx_strand_id
1 'polypeptide(L)'
;MDTRQLAAFCAVVERRSFSQAAEQLGVTQPAVSLQVRALEKRLGTQLLDRSGRRVEPTEAGRRLYRGAQRLLTLEAQVLDELAAEAEGELAGALAIGASTGPAAIVVPELLCEFQAAHPSVRVSLEVHDTRTVVELVAERRLELGIVGAAPRHRGVRYEPFAYDEVVLVCPPGHRFAGRDVDVHELVSETLVVMQEGAGVRRIVEDELRRLGLRLRDLDVRLELGLQESVRSAVLAGFGVTFISRAAVEADLAAGALAEARVAGMNGRREISLARGTGRLPSRVADAFAGFAQGRATALAVAWSGKPTPTA
;
A
#
# COMPACT_ATOMS: atom_id res chain seq x y z
N MET A 1 -8.42 28.02 -16.82
CA MET A 1 -9.15 27.01 -16.06
C MET A 1 -9.03 27.44 -14.61
N ASP A 2 -10.15 27.65 -13.95
CA ASP A 2 -10.23 28.17 -12.58
C ASP A 2 -10.66 26.99 -11.68
N THR A 3 -10.13 26.88 -10.49
CA THR A 3 -10.47 25.85 -9.53
C THR A 3 -11.94 25.86 -9.14
N ARG A 4 -12.59 27.05 -9.08
CA ARG A 4 -14.05 27.18 -8.89
C ARG A 4 -14.84 26.50 -10.01
N GLN A 5 -14.38 26.62 -11.27
CA GLN A 5 -15.03 25.95 -12.42
C GLN A 5 -14.88 24.44 -12.33
N LEU A 6 -13.71 23.95 -11.89
CA LEU A 6 -13.46 22.53 -11.68
C LEU A 6 -14.31 21.98 -10.53
N ALA A 7 -14.39 22.70 -9.40
CA ALA A 7 -15.22 22.33 -8.27
C ALA A 7 -16.70 22.23 -8.64
N ALA A 8 -17.21 23.25 -9.36
CA ALA A 8 -18.59 23.24 -9.85
C ALA A 8 -18.88 22.04 -10.77
N PHE A 9 -17.97 21.75 -11.70
CA PHE A 9 -18.09 20.59 -12.58
C PHE A 9 -18.05 19.27 -11.82
N CYS A 10 -17.09 19.07 -10.90
CA CYS A 10 -16.98 17.87 -10.09
C CYS A 10 -18.24 17.63 -9.25
N ALA A 11 -18.74 18.66 -8.57
CA ALA A 11 -19.96 18.57 -7.76
C ALA A 11 -21.18 18.15 -8.61
N VAL A 12 -21.32 18.68 -9.85
CA VAL A 12 -22.41 18.26 -10.75
C VAL A 12 -22.27 16.81 -11.18
N VAL A 13 -21.06 16.33 -11.46
CA VAL A 13 -20.80 14.92 -11.80
C VAL A 13 -21.15 13.98 -10.64
N GLU A 14 -20.77 14.34 -9.42
CA GLU A 14 -21.02 13.56 -8.21
C GLU A 14 -22.50 13.49 -7.83
N ARG A 15 -23.17 14.65 -7.87
CA ARG A 15 -24.58 14.75 -7.51
C ARG A 15 -25.54 14.43 -8.66
N ARG A 16 -25.04 14.37 -9.88
CA ARG A 16 -25.85 14.19 -11.11
C ARG A 16 -26.98 15.23 -11.24
N SER A 17 -26.83 16.39 -10.59
CA SER A 17 -27.82 17.43 -10.45
C SER A 17 -27.17 18.79 -10.22
N PHE A 18 -27.54 19.79 -11.00
CA PHE A 18 -27.07 21.17 -10.81
C PHE A 18 -27.57 21.81 -9.51
N SER A 19 -28.81 21.49 -9.11
CA SER A 19 -29.37 22.04 -7.86
C SER A 19 -28.71 21.47 -6.63
N GLN A 20 -28.48 20.15 -6.58
CA GLN A 20 -27.79 19.53 -5.46
C GLN A 20 -26.30 19.91 -5.39
N ALA A 21 -25.64 20.11 -6.56
CA ALA A 21 -24.28 20.62 -6.60
C ALA A 21 -24.21 22.06 -6.06
N ALA A 22 -25.19 22.90 -6.37
CA ALA A 22 -25.28 24.26 -5.86
C ALA A 22 -25.47 24.30 -4.34
N GLU A 23 -26.32 23.44 -3.80
CA GLU A 23 -26.52 23.26 -2.36
C GLU A 23 -25.21 22.82 -1.66
N GLN A 24 -24.51 21.81 -2.22
CA GLN A 24 -23.23 21.33 -1.72
C GLN A 24 -22.16 22.43 -1.67
N LEU A 25 -22.13 23.31 -2.68
CA LEU A 25 -21.14 24.38 -2.80
C LEU A 25 -21.53 25.68 -2.10
N GLY A 26 -22.74 25.77 -1.53
CA GLY A 26 -23.24 26.97 -0.88
C GLY A 26 -23.49 28.14 -1.85
N VAL A 27 -23.82 27.86 -3.11
CA VAL A 27 -24.04 28.87 -4.16
C VAL A 27 -25.39 28.66 -4.87
N THR A 28 -25.76 29.58 -5.76
CA THR A 28 -27.00 29.42 -6.53
C THR A 28 -26.82 28.45 -7.72
N GLN A 29 -27.86 27.74 -8.11
CA GLN A 29 -27.83 26.85 -9.27
C GLN A 29 -27.44 27.58 -10.59
N PRO A 30 -27.90 28.82 -10.88
CA PRO A 30 -27.41 29.59 -12.04
C PRO A 30 -25.89 29.83 -12.00
N ALA A 31 -25.29 30.05 -10.81
CA ALA A 31 -23.85 30.26 -10.68
C ALA A 31 -23.08 28.98 -11.06
N VAL A 32 -23.51 27.80 -10.58
CA VAL A 32 -22.90 26.49 -10.96
C VAL A 32 -23.04 26.29 -12.48
N SER A 33 -24.22 26.55 -13.05
CA SER A 33 -24.46 26.41 -14.49
C SER A 33 -23.55 27.34 -15.33
N LEU A 34 -23.33 28.54 -14.86
CA LEU A 34 -22.44 29.52 -15.52
C LEU A 34 -20.99 29.05 -15.49
N GLN A 35 -20.51 28.57 -14.32
CA GLN A 35 -19.14 28.04 -14.14
C GLN A 35 -18.88 26.88 -15.08
N VAL A 36 -19.80 25.91 -15.13
CA VAL A 36 -19.66 24.73 -16.00
C VAL A 36 -19.69 25.11 -17.47
N ARG A 37 -20.61 25.99 -17.88
CA ARG A 37 -20.66 26.51 -19.28
C ARG A 37 -19.38 27.24 -19.66
N ALA A 38 -18.83 28.07 -18.77
CA ALA A 38 -17.57 28.77 -19.00
C ALA A 38 -16.40 27.78 -19.19
N LEU A 39 -16.39 26.70 -18.42
CA LEU A 39 -15.40 25.60 -18.54
C LEU A 39 -15.54 24.89 -19.89
N GLU A 40 -16.76 24.48 -20.28
CA GLU A 40 -17.04 23.82 -21.55
C GLU A 40 -16.66 24.73 -22.74
N LYS A 41 -17.00 26.00 -22.68
CA LYS A 41 -16.63 27.00 -23.69
C LYS A 41 -15.12 27.13 -23.84
N ARG A 42 -14.39 27.20 -22.73
CA ARG A 42 -12.92 27.28 -22.72
C ARG A 42 -12.24 26.05 -23.31
N LEU A 43 -12.79 24.87 -23.05
CA LEU A 43 -12.23 23.61 -23.53
C LEU A 43 -12.75 23.23 -24.94
N GLY A 44 -13.72 23.96 -25.46
CA GLY A 44 -14.30 23.69 -26.77
C GLY A 44 -15.07 22.38 -26.88
N THR A 45 -15.48 21.81 -25.75
CA THR A 45 -16.17 20.51 -25.72
C THR A 45 -17.22 20.46 -24.61
N GLN A 46 -18.29 19.71 -24.85
CA GLN A 46 -19.28 19.40 -23.83
C GLN A 46 -18.73 18.36 -22.85
N LEU A 47 -18.82 18.66 -21.56
CA LEU A 47 -18.37 17.79 -20.47
C LEU A 47 -19.52 17.02 -19.82
N LEU A 48 -20.76 17.57 -19.94
CA LEU A 48 -21.96 16.99 -19.35
C LEU A 48 -23.01 16.76 -20.43
N ASP A 49 -23.59 15.56 -20.41
CA ASP A 49 -24.81 15.26 -21.14
C ASP A 49 -26.02 15.63 -20.27
N ARG A 50 -26.89 16.48 -20.84
CA ARG A 50 -28.09 17.01 -20.19
C ARG A 50 -29.38 16.54 -20.86
N SER A 51 -29.28 15.64 -21.83
CA SER A 51 -30.43 15.16 -22.60
C SER A 51 -31.34 14.22 -21.83
N GLY A 52 -30.81 13.58 -20.78
CA GLY A 52 -31.51 12.62 -19.94
C GLY A 52 -32.17 13.23 -18.71
N ARG A 53 -32.85 12.39 -17.93
CA ARG A 53 -33.46 12.75 -16.64
C ARG A 53 -32.43 13.10 -15.56
N ARG A 54 -31.18 12.63 -15.71
CA ARG A 54 -30.03 12.90 -14.83
C ARG A 54 -28.89 13.45 -15.68
N VAL A 55 -28.09 14.29 -15.08
CA VAL A 55 -26.88 14.81 -15.72
C VAL A 55 -25.77 13.75 -15.63
N GLU A 56 -25.21 13.38 -16.77
CA GLU A 56 -24.13 12.40 -16.85
C GLU A 56 -22.90 13.02 -17.50
N PRO A 57 -21.68 12.63 -17.07
CA PRO A 57 -20.47 13.11 -17.73
C PRO A 57 -20.27 12.45 -19.11
N THR A 58 -19.91 13.25 -20.11
CA THR A 58 -19.43 12.74 -21.40
C THR A 58 -18.11 11.99 -21.25
N GLU A 59 -17.56 11.40 -22.32
CA GLU A 59 -16.23 10.79 -22.26
C GLU A 59 -15.14 11.83 -21.91
N ALA A 60 -15.23 13.03 -22.53
CA ALA A 60 -14.36 14.15 -22.17
C ALA A 60 -14.54 14.58 -20.72
N GLY A 61 -15.81 14.60 -20.24
CA GLY A 61 -16.14 14.86 -18.84
C GLY A 61 -15.51 13.85 -17.89
N ARG A 62 -15.62 12.55 -18.15
CA ARG A 62 -14.99 11.52 -17.32
C ARG A 62 -13.46 11.65 -17.26
N ARG A 63 -12.84 12.00 -18.38
CA ARG A 63 -11.39 12.24 -18.44
C ARG A 63 -10.99 13.46 -17.62
N LEU A 64 -11.72 14.58 -17.79
CA LEU A 64 -11.49 15.80 -17.01
C LEU A 64 -11.74 15.58 -15.52
N TYR A 65 -12.79 14.87 -15.13
CA TYR A 65 -13.17 14.63 -13.74
C TYR A 65 -12.01 14.02 -12.93
N ARG A 66 -11.36 12.97 -13.46
CA ARG A 66 -10.19 12.38 -12.80
C ARG A 66 -9.02 13.35 -12.60
N GLY A 67 -8.79 14.23 -13.58
CA GLY A 67 -7.74 15.27 -13.47
C GLY A 67 -8.14 16.41 -12.53
N ALA A 68 -9.41 16.84 -12.60
CA ALA A 68 -9.95 17.91 -11.78
C ALA A 68 -9.94 17.55 -10.27
N GLN A 69 -10.32 16.33 -9.91
CA GLN A 69 -10.26 15.89 -8.51
C GLN A 69 -8.84 15.98 -7.96
N ARG A 70 -7.81 15.55 -8.73
CA ARG A 70 -6.42 15.66 -8.29
C ARG A 70 -5.97 17.09 -8.07
N LEU A 71 -6.38 18.00 -8.97
CA LEU A 71 -6.05 19.43 -8.85
C LEU A 71 -6.69 20.07 -7.63
N LEU A 72 -7.97 19.76 -7.38
CA LEU A 72 -8.69 20.29 -6.22
C LEU A 72 -8.14 19.74 -4.89
N THR A 73 -7.79 18.45 -4.88
CA THR A 73 -7.12 17.86 -3.72
C THR A 73 -5.77 18.51 -3.46
N LEU A 74 -4.97 18.76 -4.51
CA LEU A 74 -3.67 19.41 -4.37
C LEU A 74 -3.81 20.87 -3.88
N GLU A 75 -4.79 21.61 -4.39
CA GLU A 75 -5.09 22.99 -3.91
C GLU A 75 -5.43 22.98 -2.42
N ALA A 76 -6.34 22.09 -1.99
CA ALA A 76 -6.72 21.97 -0.59
C ALA A 76 -5.50 21.60 0.29
N GLN A 77 -4.65 20.68 -0.17
CA GLN A 77 -3.41 20.30 0.55
C GLN A 77 -2.49 21.51 0.75
N VAL A 78 -2.25 22.30 -0.30
CA VAL A 78 -1.38 23.48 -0.21
C VAL A 78 -1.96 24.52 0.75
N LEU A 79 -3.26 24.72 0.75
CA LEU A 79 -3.92 25.65 1.67
C LEU A 79 -3.86 25.18 3.12
N ASP A 80 -4.10 23.87 3.36
CA ASP A 80 -3.99 23.24 4.68
C ASP A 80 -2.54 23.30 5.20
N GLU A 81 -1.54 23.05 4.34
CA GLU A 81 -0.11 23.15 4.69
C GLU A 81 0.27 24.59 5.09
N LEU A 82 -0.19 25.59 4.35
CA LEU A 82 0.07 27.01 4.67
C LEU A 82 -0.62 27.46 5.95
N ALA A 83 -1.85 27.00 6.19
CA ALA A 83 -2.58 27.28 7.42
C ALA A 83 -1.90 26.68 8.64
N ALA A 84 -1.46 25.43 8.54
CA ALA A 84 -0.72 24.73 9.60
C ALA A 84 0.64 25.37 9.91
N GLU A 85 1.34 25.87 8.90
CA GLU A 85 2.58 26.62 9.09
C GLU A 85 2.37 27.88 9.95
N ALA A 86 1.24 28.53 9.80
CA ALA A 86 0.90 29.72 10.58
C ALA A 86 0.62 29.39 12.06
N GLU A 87 0.15 28.18 12.37
CA GLU A 87 -0.20 27.71 13.73
C GLU A 87 0.90 26.87 14.39
N GLY A 88 1.96 26.53 13.68
CA GLY A 88 3.09 25.70 14.19
C GLY A 88 2.75 24.21 14.34
N GLU A 89 1.55 23.78 13.97
CA GLU A 89 1.12 22.37 14.01
C GLU A 89 1.46 21.63 12.69
N LEU A 90 1.61 20.31 12.80
CA LEU A 90 1.71 19.45 11.64
C LEU A 90 0.29 19.09 11.16
N ALA A 91 -0.10 19.64 10.02
CA ALA A 91 -1.40 19.35 9.39
C ALA A 91 -1.23 19.10 7.89
N GLY A 92 -2.26 18.52 7.27
CA GLY A 92 -2.29 18.24 5.84
C GLY A 92 -2.70 16.80 5.53
N ALA A 93 -2.56 16.40 4.26
CA ALA A 93 -2.87 15.06 3.80
C ALA A 93 -1.59 14.29 3.48
N LEU A 94 -1.58 13.01 3.83
CA LEU A 94 -0.49 12.07 3.54
C LEU A 94 -1.03 10.86 2.77
N ALA A 95 -0.63 10.70 1.52
CA ALA A 95 -0.94 9.53 0.70
C ALA A 95 0.21 8.53 0.76
N ILE A 96 -0.04 7.38 1.39
CA ILE A 96 0.93 6.29 1.57
C ILE A 96 0.48 5.07 0.78
N GLY A 97 1.43 4.40 0.12
CA GLY A 97 1.24 3.05 -0.39
C GLY A 97 1.91 2.03 0.51
N ALA A 98 1.31 0.87 0.68
CA ALA A 98 1.99 -0.23 1.35
C ALA A 98 1.86 -1.53 0.58
N SER A 99 2.92 -2.36 0.61
CA SER A 99 2.79 -3.73 0.12
C SER A 99 2.01 -4.58 1.11
N THR A 100 1.35 -5.63 0.60
CA THR A 100 0.35 -6.42 1.34
C THR A 100 0.82 -6.91 2.70
N GLY A 101 2.09 -7.33 2.84
CA GLY A 101 2.65 -7.78 4.11
C GLY A 101 2.77 -6.65 5.14
N PRO A 102 3.57 -5.61 4.87
CA PRO A 102 3.65 -4.44 5.74
C PRO A 102 2.30 -3.81 6.05
N ALA A 103 1.37 -3.73 5.07
CA ALA A 103 0.03 -3.18 5.26
C ALA A 103 -0.79 -3.94 6.31
N ALA A 104 -0.60 -5.25 6.42
CA ALA A 104 -1.31 -6.07 7.39
C ALA A 104 -0.70 -6.02 8.80
N ILE A 105 0.61 -5.78 8.91
CA ILE A 105 1.37 -6.06 10.14
C ILE A 105 1.92 -4.78 10.79
N VAL A 106 2.60 -3.94 10.00
CA VAL A 106 3.35 -2.77 10.51
C VAL A 106 2.56 -1.48 10.43
N VAL A 107 1.94 -1.28 9.27
CA VAL A 107 1.35 0.03 8.92
C VAL A 107 0.22 0.44 9.84
N PRO A 108 -0.72 -0.45 10.26
CA PRO A 108 -1.82 -0.03 11.13
C PRO A 108 -1.36 0.57 12.45
N GLU A 109 -0.40 -0.06 13.12
CA GLU A 109 0.15 0.42 14.39
C GLU A 109 0.83 1.78 14.21
N LEU A 110 1.72 1.90 13.20
CA LEU A 110 2.39 3.16 12.88
C LEU A 110 1.41 4.28 12.59
N LEU A 111 0.34 4.01 11.85
CA LEU A 111 -0.65 5.02 11.50
C LEU A 111 -1.47 5.46 12.70
N CYS A 112 -1.89 4.52 13.56
CA CYS A 112 -2.63 4.84 14.77
C CYS A 112 -1.81 5.74 15.72
N GLU A 113 -0.55 5.40 15.93
CA GLU A 113 0.34 6.18 16.80
C GLU A 113 0.68 7.55 16.19
N PHE A 114 0.96 7.60 14.89
CA PHE A 114 1.22 8.86 14.19
C PHE A 114 0.01 9.78 14.22
N GLN A 115 -1.19 9.23 13.96
CA GLN A 115 -2.44 9.98 14.02
C GLN A 115 -2.75 10.50 15.43
N ALA A 116 -2.43 9.72 16.47
CA ALA A 116 -2.59 10.17 17.86
C ALA A 116 -1.65 11.34 18.20
N ALA A 117 -0.42 11.33 17.64
CA ALA A 117 0.54 12.42 17.82
C ALA A 117 0.23 13.66 16.96
N HIS A 118 -0.44 13.47 15.82
CA HIS A 118 -0.74 14.52 14.84
C HIS A 118 -2.21 14.47 14.36
N PRO A 119 -3.17 14.88 15.21
CA PRO A 119 -4.61 14.75 14.91
C PRO A 119 -5.09 15.50 13.67
N SER A 120 -4.40 16.59 13.31
CA SER A 120 -4.70 17.45 12.15
C SER A 120 -4.19 16.88 10.83
N VAL A 121 -3.46 15.75 10.86
CA VAL A 121 -2.99 15.04 9.64
C VAL A 121 -4.05 14.03 9.18
N ARG A 122 -4.41 14.06 7.92
CA ARG A 122 -5.25 13.04 7.28
C ARG A 122 -4.39 12.05 6.51
N VAL A 123 -4.50 10.78 6.82
CA VAL A 123 -3.74 9.72 6.14
C VAL A 123 -4.65 8.88 5.26
N SER A 124 -4.25 8.68 4.01
CA SER A 124 -4.84 7.68 3.11
C SER A 124 -3.82 6.58 2.80
N LEU A 125 -4.26 5.32 2.90
CA LEU A 125 -3.43 4.16 2.63
C LEU A 125 -3.97 3.40 1.41
N GLU A 126 -3.12 3.23 0.39
CA GLU A 126 -3.37 2.32 -0.73
C GLU A 126 -2.54 1.04 -0.56
N VAL A 127 -3.19 -0.13 -0.72
CA VAL A 127 -2.52 -1.43 -0.58
C VAL A 127 -2.40 -2.10 -1.94
N HIS A 128 -1.18 -2.44 -2.33
CA HIS A 128 -0.85 -3.07 -3.61
C HIS A 128 0.26 -4.12 -3.41
N ASP A 129 0.73 -4.75 -4.48
CA ASP A 129 1.99 -5.48 -4.45
C ASP A 129 3.20 -4.52 -4.41
N THR A 130 4.37 -5.04 -4.05
CA THR A 130 5.60 -4.23 -3.92
C THR A 130 5.95 -3.48 -5.21
N ARG A 131 5.79 -4.12 -6.38
CA ARG A 131 6.13 -3.52 -7.68
C ARG A 131 5.25 -2.30 -7.94
N THR A 132 3.95 -2.46 -7.79
CA THR A 132 2.96 -1.39 -7.99
C THR A 132 3.19 -0.22 -7.03
N VAL A 133 3.45 -0.48 -5.75
CA VAL A 133 3.79 0.59 -4.78
C VAL A 133 5.01 1.38 -5.24
N VAL A 134 6.07 0.70 -5.65
CA VAL A 134 7.32 1.34 -6.12
C VAL A 134 7.08 2.19 -7.37
N GLU A 135 6.29 1.69 -8.32
CA GLU A 135 5.91 2.44 -9.53
C GLU A 135 5.10 3.69 -9.19
N LEU A 136 4.11 3.58 -8.30
CA LEU A 136 3.29 4.72 -7.87
C LEU A 136 4.10 5.81 -7.16
N VAL A 137 5.10 5.42 -6.35
CA VAL A 137 6.05 6.36 -5.73
C VAL A 137 6.95 7.00 -6.78
N ALA A 138 7.49 6.22 -7.73
CA ALA A 138 8.32 6.74 -8.82
C ALA A 138 7.55 7.72 -9.73
N GLU A 139 6.27 7.43 -10.00
CA GLU A 139 5.35 8.28 -10.77
C GLU A 139 4.80 9.47 -9.97
N ARG A 140 5.19 9.61 -8.70
CA ARG A 140 4.74 10.69 -7.79
C ARG A 140 3.22 10.71 -7.55
N ARG A 141 2.58 9.56 -7.62
CA ARG A 141 1.18 9.36 -7.26
C ARG A 141 1.01 9.08 -5.78
N LEU A 142 2.05 8.53 -5.16
CA LEU A 142 2.18 8.39 -3.71
C LEU A 142 3.42 9.14 -3.23
N GLU A 143 3.36 9.70 -2.04
CA GLU A 143 4.48 10.40 -1.42
C GLU A 143 5.49 9.45 -0.80
N LEU A 144 4.98 8.40 -0.18
CA LEU A 144 5.75 7.35 0.50
C LEU A 144 5.20 5.97 0.17
N GLY A 145 6.09 4.99 0.13
CA GLY A 145 5.74 3.58 0.10
C GLY A 145 6.33 2.85 1.31
N ILE A 146 5.63 1.83 1.81
CA ILE A 146 6.15 0.91 2.83
C ILE A 146 6.18 -0.48 2.20
N VAL A 147 7.38 -1.00 1.96
CA VAL A 147 7.57 -2.21 1.17
C VAL A 147 8.42 -3.25 1.89
N GLY A 148 8.06 -4.52 1.75
CA GLY A 148 8.78 -5.66 2.33
C GLY A 148 9.82 -6.29 1.39
N ALA A 149 10.19 -5.60 0.33
CA ALA A 149 11.33 -5.88 -0.54
C ALA A 149 11.72 -4.59 -1.25
N ALA A 150 13.00 -4.42 -1.57
CA ALA A 150 13.55 -3.23 -2.21
C ALA A 150 14.03 -3.53 -3.64
N PRO A 151 13.13 -3.65 -4.65
CA PRO A 151 13.54 -3.89 -6.02
C PRO A 151 14.32 -2.68 -6.55
N ARG A 152 15.39 -2.92 -7.31
CA ARG A 152 16.18 -1.83 -7.89
C ARG A 152 15.30 -0.97 -8.80
N HIS A 153 15.20 0.33 -8.47
CA HIS A 153 14.48 1.32 -9.25
C HIS A 153 15.21 2.66 -9.24
N ARG A 154 15.48 3.24 -10.42
CA ARG A 154 16.28 4.50 -10.52
C ARG A 154 15.58 5.72 -9.90
N GLY A 155 14.26 5.70 -9.87
CA GLY A 155 13.43 6.80 -9.35
C GLY A 155 13.05 6.67 -7.88
N VAL A 156 13.50 5.63 -7.17
CA VAL A 156 13.12 5.36 -5.78
C VAL A 156 14.35 4.99 -4.96
N ARG A 157 14.47 5.57 -3.77
CA ARG A 157 15.41 5.17 -2.73
C ARG A 157 14.66 4.46 -1.61
N TYR A 158 15.37 3.57 -0.92
CA TYR A 158 14.83 2.78 0.17
C TYR A 158 15.58 3.09 1.46
N GLU A 159 14.82 3.25 2.54
CA GLU A 159 15.32 3.52 3.89
C GLU A 159 14.76 2.42 4.80
N PRO A 160 15.56 1.39 5.15
CA PRO A 160 15.12 0.33 6.05
C PRO A 160 14.73 0.88 7.41
N PHE A 161 13.63 0.41 8.00
CA PHE A 161 13.21 0.82 9.34
C PHE A 161 12.66 -0.33 10.19
N ALA A 162 12.33 -1.47 9.61
CA ALA A 162 11.88 -2.64 10.34
C ALA A 162 12.37 -3.93 9.67
N TYR A 163 12.27 -5.04 10.36
CA TYR A 163 12.65 -6.36 9.87
C TYR A 163 11.51 -7.33 10.06
N ASP A 164 11.42 -8.32 9.18
CA ASP A 164 10.49 -9.42 9.22
C ASP A 164 11.21 -10.69 8.79
N GLU A 165 10.63 -11.84 9.08
CA GLU A 165 11.16 -13.14 8.70
C GLU A 165 10.13 -13.89 7.86
N VAL A 166 10.54 -14.39 6.70
CA VAL A 166 9.75 -15.31 5.88
C VAL A 166 10.05 -16.72 6.33
N VAL A 167 9.03 -17.44 6.78
CA VAL A 167 9.11 -18.79 7.30
C VAL A 167 8.31 -19.75 6.42
N LEU A 168 8.74 -21.03 6.38
CA LEU A 168 7.94 -22.12 5.81
C LEU A 168 6.96 -22.59 6.87
N VAL A 169 5.67 -22.62 6.55
CA VAL A 169 4.64 -23.15 7.44
C VAL A 169 3.82 -24.23 6.76
N CYS A 170 3.31 -25.13 7.58
CA CYS A 170 2.51 -26.28 7.18
C CYS A 170 1.44 -26.60 8.24
N PRO A 171 0.45 -27.46 7.93
CA PRO A 171 -0.45 -28.01 8.95
C PRO A 171 0.32 -28.76 10.06
N PRO A 172 -0.18 -28.80 11.32
CA PRO A 172 0.54 -29.40 12.44
C PRO A 172 0.89 -30.89 12.26
N GLY A 173 0.07 -31.65 11.51
CA GLY A 173 0.32 -33.05 11.19
C GLY A 173 1.18 -33.32 9.97
N HIS A 174 1.70 -32.26 9.33
CA HIS A 174 2.50 -32.40 8.14
C HIS A 174 3.89 -32.95 8.45
N ARG A 175 4.49 -33.73 7.52
CA ARG A 175 5.83 -34.34 7.71
C ARG A 175 6.95 -33.33 7.96
N PHE A 176 6.76 -32.06 7.60
CA PHE A 176 7.72 -30.98 7.83
C PHE A 176 7.60 -30.32 9.21
N ALA A 177 6.51 -30.56 9.92
CA ALA A 177 6.20 -29.85 11.15
C ALA A 177 7.35 -29.95 12.18
N GLY A 178 7.90 -28.82 12.59
CA GLY A 178 8.97 -28.71 13.59
C GLY A 178 10.34 -29.26 13.17
N ARG A 179 10.56 -29.48 11.86
CA ARG A 179 11.80 -30.13 11.36
C ARG A 179 12.65 -29.15 10.53
N ASP A 180 13.94 -29.46 10.48
CA ASP A 180 14.83 -29.00 9.41
C ASP A 180 14.55 -29.81 8.14
N VAL A 181 14.34 -29.12 7.03
CA VAL A 181 13.93 -29.66 5.73
C VAL A 181 14.99 -29.32 4.69
N ASP A 182 15.42 -30.28 3.92
CA ASP A 182 16.27 -30.03 2.76
C ASP A 182 15.44 -29.32 1.67
N VAL A 183 16.03 -28.35 1.00
CA VAL A 183 15.33 -27.57 -0.05
C VAL A 183 14.76 -28.46 -1.16
N HIS A 184 15.41 -29.58 -1.49
CA HIS A 184 14.95 -30.53 -2.50
C HIS A 184 13.73 -31.35 -2.07
N GLU A 185 13.44 -31.45 -0.76
CA GLU A 185 12.21 -32.09 -0.27
C GLU A 185 10.96 -31.28 -0.66
N LEU A 186 11.11 -29.95 -0.92
CA LEU A 186 10.00 -29.09 -1.37
C LEU A 186 9.46 -29.50 -2.75
N VAL A 187 10.26 -30.17 -3.58
CA VAL A 187 9.85 -30.59 -4.93
C VAL A 187 8.67 -31.56 -4.90
N SER A 188 8.55 -32.36 -3.83
CA SER A 188 7.47 -33.33 -3.66
C SER A 188 6.27 -32.79 -2.88
N GLU A 189 6.24 -31.50 -2.56
CA GLU A 189 5.17 -30.88 -1.78
C GLU A 189 4.32 -29.95 -2.61
N THR A 190 3.03 -29.90 -2.30
CA THR A 190 2.13 -28.91 -2.86
C THR A 190 2.36 -27.55 -2.20
N LEU A 191 2.70 -26.55 -2.99
CA LEU A 191 2.91 -25.19 -2.52
C LEU A 191 1.74 -24.27 -2.85
N VAL A 192 1.44 -23.43 -1.85
CA VAL A 192 0.64 -22.20 -2.02
C VAL A 192 1.62 -21.03 -2.01
N VAL A 193 1.53 -20.13 -2.99
CA VAL A 193 2.48 -19.02 -3.11
C VAL A 193 1.75 -17.68 -3.22
N MET A 194 2.44 -16.62 -2.86
CA MET A 194 1.99 -15.25 -3.16
C MET A 194 2.07 -14.97 -4.67
N GLN A 195 1.19 -14.12 -5.15
CA GLN A 195 1.19 -13.65 -6.55
C GLN A 195 2.52 -13.02 -6.96
N GLU A 196 2.76 -12.99 -8.26
CA GLU A 196 3.90 -12.28 -8.84
C GLU A 196 3.90 -10.79 -8.43
N GLY A 197 5.08 -10.23 -8.13
CA GLY A 197 5.22 -8.87 -7.62
C GLY A 197 5.19 -8.75 -6.10
N ALA A 198 4.69 -9.76 -5.36
CA ALA A 198 4.69 -9.76 -3.91
C ALA A 198 6.12 -9.85 -3.34
N GLY A 199 6.39 -9.08 -2.27
CA GLY A 199 7.70 -9.03 -1.65
C GLY A 199 8.14 -10.39 -1.06
N VAL A 200 7.23 -11.14 -0.43
CA VAL A 200 7.51 -12.51 0.09
C VAL A 200 7.93 -13.44 -1.04
N ARG A 201 7.17 -13.48 -2.14
CA ARG A 201 7.49 -14.32 -3.29
C ARG A 201 8.89 -14.03 -3.84
N ARG A 202 9.25 -12.76 -3.96
CA ARG A 202 10.58 -12.35 -4.43
C ARG A 202 11.70 -12.90 -3.55
N ILE A 203 11.56 -12.76 -2.22
CA ILE A 203 12.56 -13.29 -1.26
C ILE A 203 12.69 -14.81 -1.44
N VAL A 204 11.57 -15.51 -1.51
CA VAL A 204 11.56 -16.97 -1.71
C VAL A 204 12.24 -17.38 -3.02
N GLU A 205 11.91 -16.70 -4.12
CA GLU A 205 12.53 -16.97 -5.43
C GLU A 205 14.04 -16.71 -5.43
N ASP A 206 14.49 -15.64 -4.75
CA ASP A 206 15.91 -15.30 -4.65
C ASP A 206 16.66 -16.34 -3.79
N GLU A 207 16.08 -16.75 -2.66
CA GLU A 207 16.68 -17.79 -1.79
C GLU A 207 16.67 -19.18 -2.43
N LEU A 208 15.57 -19.59 -3.06
CA LEU A 208 15.53 -20.86 -3.81
C LEU A 208 16.61 -20.88 -4.91
N ARG A 209 16.76 -19.78 -5.65
CA ARG A 209 17.79 -19.67 -6.70
C ARG A 209 19.20 -19.79 -6.12
N ARG A 210 19.46 -19.22 -4.96
CA ARG A 210 20.74 -19.35 -4.26
C ARG A 210 21.02 -20.80 -3.82
N LEU A 211 19.96 -21.54 -3.49
CA LEU A 211 20.03 -22.96 -3.12
C LEU A 211 19.95 -23.92 -4.32
N GLY A 212 19.96 -23.41 -5.57
CA GLY A 212 19.99 -24.23 -6.78
C GLY A 212 18.63 -24.66 -7.32
N LEU A 213 17.52 -24.16 -6.75
CA LEU A 213 16.16 -24.42 -7.21
C LEU A 213 15.49 -23.16 -7.78
N ARG A 214 14.41 -23.35 -8.50
CA ARG A 214 13.55 -22.29 -8.99
C ARG A 214 12.11 -22.61 -8.63
N LEU A 215 11.28 -21.59 -8.45
CA LEU A 215 9.87 -21.79 -8.11
C LEU A 215 9.12 -22.69 -9.11
N ARG A 216 9.49 -22.64 -10.38
CA ARG A 216 8.93 -23.51 -11.44
C ARG A 216 9.28 -25.01 -11.29
N ASP A 217 10.27 -25.34 -10.48
CA ASP A 217 10.70 -26.71 -10.22
C ASP A 217 9.88 -27.35 -9.08
N LEU A 218 8.99 -26.54 -8.43
CA LEU A 218 8.13 -26.93 -7.33
C LEU A 218 6.68 -27.12 -7.81
N ASP A 219 5.90 -27.93 -7.08
CA ASP A 219 4.47 -28.16 -7.36
C ASP A 219 3.60 -27.00 -6.84
N VAL A 220 3.64 -25.87 -7.51
CA VAL A 220 2.81 -24.69 -7.17
C VAL A 220 1.42 -24.91 -7.71
N ARG A 221 0.42 -25.03 -6.81
CA ARG A 221 -0.99 -25.27 -7.18
C ARG A 221 -1.91 -24.11 -6.94
N LEU A 222 -1.56 -23.21 -6.03
CA LEU A 222 -2.32 -21.98 -5.76
C LEU A 222 -1.38 -20.78 -5.77
N GLU A 223 -1.82 -19.74 -6.47
CA GLU A 223 -1.21 -18.42 -6.44
C GLU A 223 -2.26 -17.42 -5.95
N LEU A 224 -1.99 -16.73 -4.82
CA LEU A 224 -2.97 -15.89 -4.13
C LEU A 224 -2.40 -14.49 -3.86
N GLY A 225 -3.26 -13.47 -3.94
CA GLY A 225 -2.84 -12.05 -3.84
C GLY A 225 -2.65 -11.54 -2.41
N LEU A 226 -3.27 -12.18 -1.43
CA LEU A 226 -3.26 -11.73 -0.04
C LEU A 226 -2.62 -12.78 0.87
N GLN A 227 -1.80 -12.35 1.83
CA GLN A 227 -1.20 -13.25 2.83
C GLN A 227 -2.27 -13.97 3.65
N GLU A 228 -3.37 -13.31 3.97
CA GLU A 228 -4.49 -13.92 4.68
C GLU A 228 -5.12 -15.08 3.90
N SER A 229 -5.25 -14.94 2.59
CA SER A 229 -5.75 -16.02 1.72
C SER A 229 -4.78 -17.21 1.67
N VAL A 230 -3.48 -16.93 1.59
CA VAL A 230 -2.42 -17.95 1.62
C VAL A 230 -2.43 -18.68 2.97
N ARG A 231 -2.49 -17.94 4.07
CA ARG A 231 -2.61 -18.47 5.44
C ARG A 231 -3.83 -19.40 5.57
N SER A 232 -5.00 -18.92 5.12
CA SER A 232 -6.25 -19.69 5.19
C SER A 232 -6.21 -20.97 4.37
N ALA A 233 -5.55 -20.98 3.21
CA ALA A 233 -5.38 -22.19 2.40
C ALA A 233 -4.56 -23.25 3.14
N VAL A 234 -3.48 -22.88 3.83
CA VAL A 234 -2.65 -23.82 4.60
C VAL A 234 -3.38 -24.30 5.85
N LEU A 235 -4.12 -23.43 6.55
CA LEU A 235 -4.98 -23.82 7.67
C LEU A 235 -6.05 -24.85 7.23
N ALA A 236 -6.55 -24.75 6.01
CA ALA A 236 -7.46 -25.72 5.42
C ALA A 236 -6.79 -27.03 4.95
N GLY A 237 -5.48 -27.16 5.13
CA GLY A 237 -4.73 -28.38 4.79
C GLY A 237 -4.26 -28.45 3.33
N PHE A 238 -4.23 -27.33 2.60
CA PHE A 238 -3.91 -27.34 1.16
C PHE A 238 -2.39 -27.32 0.88
N GLY A 239 -1.57 -27.87 1.71
CA GLY A 239 -0.12 -27.96 1.47
C GLY A 239 0.69 -27.00 2.35
N VAL A 240 1.81 -26.50 1.83
CA VAL A 240 2.77 -25.68 2.57
C VAL A 240 2.97 -24.31 1.91
N THR A 241 3.45 -23.33 2.66
CA THR A 241 3.73 -21.99 2.12
C THR A 241 4.89 -21.30 2.82
N PHE A 242 5.53 -20.41 2.10
CA PHE A 242 6.38 -19.38 2.67
C PHE A 242 5.58 -18.11 2.92
N ILE A 243 5.61 -17.63 4.15
CA ILE A 243 4.81 -16.48 4.59
C ILE A 243 5.58 -15.66 5.62
N SER A 244 5.19 -14.41 5.83
CA SER A 244 5.69 -13.60 6.96
C SER A 244 5.37 -14.29 8.29
N ARG A 245 6.38 -14.44 9.16
CA ARG A 245 6.20 -14.97 10.52
C ARG A 245 5.14 -14.19 11.28
N ALA A 246 5.19 -12.87 11.20
CA ALA A 246 4.24 -12.01 11.89
C ALA A 246 2.78 -12.22 11.45
N ALA A 247 2.55 -12.66 10.20
CA ALA A 247 1.21 -12.97 9.70
C ALA A 247 0.62 -14.28 10.26
N VAL A 248 1.46 -15.15 10.82
CA VAL A 248 1.08 -16.49 11.33
C VAL A 248 1.46 -16.71 12.78
N GLU A 249 1.95 -15.69 13.47
CA GLU A 249 2.43 -15.78 14.87
C GLU A 249 1.36 -16.37 15.80
N ALA A 250 0.13 -15.88 15.69
CA ALA A 250 -0.98 -16.39 16.49
C ALA A 250 -1.30 -17.87 16.21
N ASP A 251 -1.22 -18.28 14.94
CA ASP A 251 -1.48 -19.68 14.56
C ASP A 251 -0.38 -20.62 15.01
N LEU A 252 0.88 -20.18 14.94
CA LEU A 252 2.02 -20.92 15.46
C LEU A 252 1.92 -21.07 16.97
N ALA A 253 1.58 -19.99 17.69
CA ALA A 253 1.39 -20.02 19.13
C ALA A 253 0.21 -20.90 19.56
N ALA A 254 -0.86 -20.93 18.78
CA ALA A 254 -2.04 -21.77 19.02
C ALA A 254 -1.84 -23.23 18.56
N GLY A 255 -0.74 -23.55 17.87
CA GLY A 255 -0.51 -24.87 17.27
C GLY A 255 -1.43 -25.19 16.09
N ALA A 256 -2.11 -24.19 15.52
CA ALA A 256 -2.95 -24.34 14.33
C ALA A 256 -2.11 -24.48 13.04
N LEU A 257 -0.91 -23.93 13.04
CA LEU A 257 0.14 -24.14 12.05
C LEU A 257 1.42 -24.60 12.74
N ALA A 258 2.29 -25.26 11.99
CA ALA A 258 3.63 -25.62 12.40
C ALA A 258 4.66 -25.00 11.47
N GLU A 259 5.78 -24.56 12.02
CA GLU A 259 6.91 -24.05 11.27
C GLU A 259 7.85 -25.19 10.87
N ALA A 260 8.45 -25.06 9.70
CA ALA A 260 9.57 -25.87 9.24
C ALA A 260 10.72 -24.94 8.85
N ARG A 261 11.94 -25.36 9.10
CA ARG A 261 13.13 -24.61 8.74
C ARG A 261 13.78 -25.21 7.50
N VAL A 262 13.87 -24.43 6.43
CA VAL A 262 14.59 -24.88 5.24
C VAL A 262 16.10 -24.67 5.43
N ALA A 263 16.86 -25.74 5.34
CA ALA A 263 18.30 -25.72 5.55
C ALA A 263 18.99 -24.74 4.58
N GLY A 264 19.82 -23.86 5.13
CA GLY A 264 20.55 -22.85 4.34
C GLY A 264 19.71 -21.68 3.82
N MET A 265 18.40 -21.63 4.02
CA MET A 265 17.56 -20.50 3.62
C MET A 265 17.65 -19.37 4.65
N ASN A 266 17.78 -18.14 4.16
CA ASN A 266 17.70 -16.92 4.98
C ASN A 266 16.40 -16.19 4.67
N GLY A 267 15.40 -16.34 5.54
CA GLY A 267 14.10 -15.69 5.43
C GLY A 267 14.06 -14.23 5.88
N ARG A 268 15.15 -13.70 6.45
CA ARG A 268 15.18 -12.33 6.98
C ARG A 268 15.02 -11.32 5.85
N ARG A 269 14.12 -10.37 6.04
CA ARG A 269 13.88 -9.26 5.10
C ARG A 269 13.77 -7.92 5.80
N GLU A 270 14.14 -6.89 5.09
CA GLU A 270 13.93 -5.52 5.51
C GLU A 270 12.57 -5.01 5.08
N ILE A 271 11.90 -4.27 5.96
CA ILE A 271 10.78 -3.42 5.60
C ILE A 271 11.32 -2.02 5.49
N SER A 272 11.10 -1.41 4.33
CA SER A 272 11.70 -0.13 3.97
C SER A 272 10.64 0.90 3.62
N LEU A 273 10.93 2.15 3.96
CA LEU A 273 10.30 3.31 3.36
C LEU A 273 10.85 3.48 1.94
N ALA A 274 9.96 3.54 0.96
CA ALA A 274 10.26 3.84 -0.43
C ALA A 274 9.93 5.31 -0.70
N ARG A 275 10.91 6.09 -1.15
CA ARG A 275 10.80 7.54 -1.42
C ARG A 275 11.22 7.84 -2.84
N GLY A 276 10.46 8.70 -3.52
CA GLY A 276 10.83 9.16 -4.87
C GLY A 276 12.09 10.03 -4.84
N THR A 277 12.99 9.84 -5.81
CA THR A 277 14.17 10.70 -5.99
C THR A 277 13.79 12.00 -6.70
N GLY A 278 14.44 13.12 -6.34
CA GLY A 278 14.32 14.40 -7.06
C GLY A 278 13.09 15.26 -6.71
N ARG A 279 12.44 15.02 -5.57
CA ARG A 279 11.45 15.93 -4.98
C ARG A 279 11.78 16.16 -3.50
N LEU A 280 11.54 17.37 -3.02
CA LEU A 280 11.40 17.61 -1.58
C LEU A 280 10.07 16.98 -1.15
N PRO A 281 10.06 16.10 -0.15
CA PRO A 281 8.83 15.55 0.40
C PRO A 281 8.00 16.65 1.07
N SER A 282 6.70 16.42 1.24
CA SER A 282 5.89 17.28 2.09
C SER A 282 6.37 17.20 3.56
N ARG A 283 6.10 18.24 4.34
CA ARG A 283 6.42 18.25 5.79
C ARG A 283 5.82 17.04 6.50
N VAL A 284 4.60 16.65 6.12
CA VAL A 284 3.89 15.50 6.71
C VAL A 284 4.57 14.18 6.34
N ALA A 285 4.99 14.03 5.08
CA ALA A 285 5.73 12.84 4.62
C ALA A 285 7.09 12.71 5.32
N ASP A 286 7.81 13.81 5.51
CA ASP A 286 9.08 13.81 6.25
C ASP A 286 8.88 13.50 7.74
N ALA A 287 7.88 14.09 8.36
CA ALA A 287 7.54 13.81 9.75
C ALA A 287 7.15 12.35 9.97
N PHE A 288 6.31 11.79 9.09
CA PHE A 288 5.95 10.38 9.14
C PHE A 288 7.15 9.45 8.95
N ALA A 289 8.04 9.77 8.00
CA ALA A 289 9.23 8.97 7.78
C ALA A 289 10.17 9.01 9.00
N GLY A 290 10.39 10.17 9.59
CA GLY A 290 11.14 10.31 10.84
C GLY A 290 10.50 9.56 12.01
N PHE A 291 9.18 9.61 12.12
CA PHE A 291 8.42 8.86 13.11
C PHE A 291 8.60 7.34 12.94
N ALA A 292 8.43 6.82 11.72
CA ALA A 292 8.61 5.40 11.42
C ALA A 292 10.05 4.93 11.72
N GLN A 293 11.06 5.74 11.37
CA GLN A 293 12.46 5.44 11.69
C GLN A 293 12.72 5.45 13.20
N GLY A 294 12.13 6.39 13.95
CA GLY A 294 12.22 6.44 15.40
C GLY A 294 11.60 5.22 16.11
N ARG A 295 10.65 4.54 15.46
CA ARG A 295 10.02 3.29 15.94
C ARG A 295 10.76 2.02 15.53
N ALA A 296 11.77 2.11 14.67
CA ALA A 296 12.50 0.97 14.12
C ALA A 296 12.99 -0.03 15.20
N THR A 297 13.51 0.47 16.32
CA THR A 297 14.02 -0.36 17.41
C THR A 297 12.89 -1.10 18.14
N ALA A 298 11.75 -0.44 18.39
CA ALA A 298 10.61 -1.04 19.06
C ALA A 298 9.95 -2.13 18.20
N LEU A 299 9.78 -1.88 16.90
CA LEU A 299 9.23 -2.84 15.94
C LEU A 299 10.15 -4.06 15.75
N ALA A 300 11.48 -3.86 15.73
CA ALA A 300 12.44 -4.95 15.62
C ALA A 300 12.42 -5.89 16.86
N VAL A 301 12.19 -5.34 18.05
CA VAL A 301 12.09 -6.10 19.31
C VAL A 301 10.77 -6.87 19.40
N ALA A 302 9.67 -6.26 18.97
CA ALA A 302 8.36 -6.91 19.00
C ALA A 302 8.27 -8.14 18.09
N TRP A 303 9.08 -8.21 17.03
CA TRP A 303 9.01 -9.27 16.01
C TRP A 303 10.16 -10.25 16.02
N SER A 304 11.22 -9.95 16.74
CA SER A 304 12.35 -10.87 16.90
C SER A 304 12.25 -11.69 18.17
N GLY A 305 11.24 -12.42 18.47
CA GLY A 305 11.06 -13.21 19.70
C GLY A 305 12.26 -13.97 20.29
N LYS A 306 13.51 -13.61 19.86
CA LYS A 306 14.79 -13.99 20.47
C LYS A 306 15.81 -12.86 20.26
N PRO A 307 16.61 -12.51 21.27
CA PRO A 307 17.74 -11.60 21.09
C PRO A 307 18.72 -12.17 20.06
N THR A 308 19.13 -11.32 19.13
CA THR A 308 20.19 -11.62 18.16
C THR A 308 21.45 -12.04 18.88
N PRO A 309 22.08 -13.19 18.58
CA PRO A 309 23.44 -13.41 19.06
C PRO A 309 24.34 -12.37 18.39
N THR A 310 24.92 -11.52 19.22
CA THR A 310 26.06 -10.66 18.85
C THR A 310 27.17 -11.55 18.32
N ALA A 311 27.58 -11.33 17.08
CA ALA A 311 28.82 -11.87 16.52
C ALA A 311 29.98 -10.95 16.89
#